data_a0a8a67943fcad024081179193aee203
#
_entry.id   a0a8a67943fcad024081179193aee203
#
_cell.length_a   1.000
_cell.length_b   1.000
_cell.length_c   1.000
_cell.angle_alpha   90.00
_cell.angle_beta   90.00
_cell.angle_gamma   90.00
#
_symmetry.space_group_name_H-M   'P 1'
#
loop_
_entity.id
_entity.type
_entity.pdbx_description
1 polymer ?
#
loop_
_entity_poly.entity_id
_entity_poly.type
_entity_poly.pdbx_seq_one_letter_code
_entity_poly.pdbx_strand_id
1 'polypeptide(L)'
;MSYEVEMKFPLPTAADLDSLRERITQFGAIAHEPLDQRDLYLAHPSRDFVQTDEVFRLRHVGEQNYLTYKGPVIDTETKTRREIEVAAASGPTTAAQLLDMMTSLGFRPVGEVVKRRTPFHLWRQGHEVEIVLDEVHGLGWFVELETITDETGRVAARECLFELSRELGLGKSERRSYLRLLLGDDPHER
;
A
#
# COMPACT_ATOMS: atom_id res chain seq x y z
N MET A 1 -5.31 16.22 -10.33
CA MET A 1 -4.37 15.41 -9.50
C MET A 1 -5.12 14.18 -9.08
N SER A 2 -4.46 13.02 -9.04
CA SER A 2 -5.05 11.79 -8.53
C SER A 2 -4.69 11.62 -7.05
N TYR A 3 -5.65 11.10 -6.31
CA TYR A 3 -5.51 10.76 -4.89
C TYR A 3 -5.83 9.28 -4.72
N GLU A 4 -5.01 8.60 -3.96
CA GLU A 4 -5.30 7.28 -3.45
C GLU A 4 -6.07 7.42 -2.12
N VAL A 5 -7.18 6.72 -1.99
CA VAL A 5 -7.92 6.55 -0.74
C VAL A 5 -7.73 5.11 -0.31
N GLU A 6 -7.09 4.88 0.83
CA GLU A 6 -6.71 3.55 1.33
C GLU A 6 -7.25 3.32 2.73
N MET A 7 -7.73 2.12 2.99
CA MET A 7 -8.00 1.58 4.33
C MET A 7 -7.34 0.21 4.46
N LYS A 8 -6.58 -0.01 5.54
CA LYS A 8 -5.90 -1.28 5.82
C LYS A 8 -6.40 -1.89 7.12
N PHE A 9 -6.54 -3.22 7.14
CA PHE A 9 -7.02 -3.97 8.29
C PHE A 9 -6.16 -5.20 8.53
N PRO A 10 -5.69 -5.42 9.77
CA PRO A 10 -5.01 -6.66 10.12
C PRO A 10 -6.00 -7.81 10.17
N LEU A 11 -5.57 -8.99 9.74
CA LEU A 11 -6.32 -10.24 9.85
C LEU A 11 -5.60 -11.15 10.86
N PRO A 12 -6.30 -11.63 11.90
CA PRO A 12 -5.65 -12.38 12.97
C PRO A 12 -5.05 -13.72 12.54
N THR A 13 -5.68 -14.41 11.59
CA THR A 13 -5.28 -15.75 11.17
C THR A 13 -5.39 -15.96 9.65
N ALA A 14 -4.73 -17.02 9.15
CA ALA A 14 -4.88 -17.45 7.76
C ALA A 14 -6.33 -17.88 7.45
N ALA A 15 -7.05 -18.44 8.41
CA ALA A 15 -8.45 -18.82 8.22
C ALA A 15 -9.37 -17.60 8.01
N ASP A 16 -9.05 -16.46 8.64
CA ASP A 16 -9.75 -15.20 8.39
C ASP A 16 -9.51 -14.71 6.97
N LEU A 17 -8.28 -14.88 6.45
CA LEU A 17 -7.94 -14.56 5.07
C LEU A 17 -8.77 -15.39 4.07
N ASP A 18 -8.88 -16.69 4.27
CA ASP A 18 -9.65 -17.58 3.39
C ASP A 18 -11.14 -17.24 3.43
N SER A 19 -11.70 -17.05 4.63
CA SER A 19 -13.08 -16.62 4.82
C SER A 19 -13.37 -15.26 4.16
N LEU A 20 -12.42 -14.33 4.25
CA LEU A 20 -12.56 -13.02 3.62
C LEU A 20 -12.49 -13.13 2.09
N ARG A 21 -11.62 -13.99 1.55
CA ARG A 21 -11.52 -14.26 0.11
C ARG A 21 -12.85 -14.76 -0.46
N GLU A 22 -13.52 -15.68 0.25
CA GLU A 22 -14.85 -16.17 -0.15
C GLU A 22 -15.87 -15.02 -0.18
N ARG A 23 -15.91 -14.18 0.86
CA ARG A 23 -16.81 -13.02 0.91
C ARG A 23 -16.55 -12.03 -0.22
N ILE A 24 -15.30 -11.68 -0.46
CA ILE A 24 -14.90 -10.78 -1.57
C ILE A 24 -15.41 -11.31 -2.90
N THR A 25 -15.27 -12.62 -3.14
CA THR A 25 -15.76 -13.27 -4.35
C THR A 25 -17.30 -13.20 -4.44
N GLN A 26 -18.02 -13.36 -3.33
CA GLN A 26 -19.49 -13.24 -3.29
C GLN A 26 -19.97 -11.82 -3.61
N PHE A 27 -19.17 -10.79 -3.36
CA PHE A 27 -19.44 -9.42 -3.81
C PHE A 27 -19.23 -9.20 -5.32
N GLY A 28 -18.78 -10.24 -6.05
CA GLY A 28 -18.54 -10.17 -7.48
C GLY A 28 -17.19 -9.56 -7.86
N ALA A 29 -16.26 -9.46 -6.90
CA ALA A 29 -14.90 -9.02 -7.20
C ALA A 29 -14.15 -10.05 -8.06
N ILE A 30 -13.39 -9.56 -9.01
CA ILE A 30 -12.59 -10.38 -9.93
C ILE A 30 -11.20 -10.56 -9.35
N ALA A 31 -10.83 -11.81 -9.06
CA ALA A 31 -9.51 -12.16 -8.56
C ALA A 31 -8.45 -12.10 -9.66
N HIS A 32 -7.26 -11.66 -9.30
CA HIS A 32 -6.06 -11.71 -10.13
C HIS A 32 -5.00 -12.65 -9.54
N GLU A 33 -4.00 -12.97 -10.35
CA GLU A 33 -2.90 -13.82 -9.92
C GLU A 33 -2.12 -13.17 -8.76
N PRO A 34 -1.73 -13.95 -7.75
CA PRO A 34 -0.90 -13.45 -6.68
C PRO A 34 0.46 -12.93 -7.20
N LEU A 35 0.93 -11.85 -6.60
CA LEU A 35 2.18 -11.17 -6.95
C LEU A 35 3.12 -11.14 -5.74
N ASP A 36 4.37 -11.53 -5.95
CA ASP A 36 5.42 -11.30 -4.96
C ASP A 36 5.98 -9.89 -5.13
N GLN A 37 5.92 -9.11 -4.06
CA GLN A 37 6.36 -7.72 -4.02
C GLN A 37 7.45 -7.52 -2.99
N ARG A 38 8.43 -6.71 -3.37
CA ARG A 38 9.50 -6.24 -2.49
C ARG A 38 9.60 -4.73 -2.62
N ASP A 39 9.39 -4.03 -1.52
CA ASP A 39 9.41 -2.58 -1.42
C ASP A 39 10.63 -2.14 -0.60
N LEU A 40 11.65 -1.55 -1.23
CA LEU A 40 12.78 -0.92 -0.56
C LEU A 40 12.46 0.54 -0.31
N TYR A 41 12.32 0.93 0.95
CA TYR A 41 11.99 2.30 1.38
C TYR A 41 13.24 3.15 1.51
N LEU A 42 13.13 4.41 1.11
CA LEU A 42 14.22 5.37 1.07
C LEU A 42 13.88 6.63 1.88
N ALA A 43 14.77 7.03 2.77
CA ALA A 43 14.69 8.30 3.48
C ALA A 43 15.23 9.44 2.61
N HIS A 44 14.56 10.59 2.65
CA HIS A 44 14.97 11.79 1.93
C HIS A 44 16.15 12.47 2.66
N PRO A 45 17.15 13.06 1.93
CA PRO A 45 18.35 13.62 2.56
C PRO A 45 18.07 14.87 3.44
N SER A 46 16.98 15.60 3.22
CA SER A 46 16.67 16.85 3.91
C SER A 46 15.23 16.98 4.43
N ARG A 47 14.37 15.99 4.19
CA ARG A 47 12.99 15.96 4.71
C ARG A 47 12.81 14.75 5.61
N ASP A 48 12.14 14.93 6.72
CA ASP A 48 11.79 13.84 7.62
C ASP A 48 10.45 13.20 7.20
N PHE A 49 10.54 12.11 6.44
CA PHE A 49 9.37 11.38 5.95
C PHE A 49 8.59 10.66 7.07
N VAL A 50 9.21 10.46 8.24
CA VAL A 50 8.51 9.90 9.39
C VAL A 50 7.53 10.92 9.97
N GLN A 51 7.95 12.19 10.08
CA GLN A 51 7.10 13.27 10.58
C GLN A 51 5.98 13.66 9.61
N THR A 52 6.25 13.60 8.30
CA THR A 52 5.29 14.01 7.27
C THR A 52 4.40 12.85 6.79
N ASP A 53 4.67 11.61 7.21
CA ASP A 53 4.06 10.37 6.72
C ASP A 53 4.17 10.21 5.18
N GLU A 54 5.23 10.78 4.60
CA GLU A 54 5.58 10.58 3.20
C GLU A 54 6.26 9.24 2.99
N VAL A 55 6.16 8.70 1.79
CA VAL A 55 6.83 7.47 1.39
C VAL A 55 7.53 7.66 0.06
N PHE A 56 8.78 7.19 -0.02
CA PHE A 56 9.46 6.98 -1.28
C PHE A 56 10.05 5.57 -1.29
N ARG A 57 9.74 4.78 -2.31
CA ARG A 57 10.20 3.40 -2.40
C ARG A 57 10.56 2.99 -3.82
N LEU A 58 11.51 2.09 -3.92
CA LEU A 58 11.76 1.27 -5.10
C LEU A 58 11.03 -0.07 -4.90
N ARG A 59 10.07 -0.35 -5.78
CA ARG A 59 9.22 -1.56 -5.74
C ARG A 59 9.64 -2.52 -6.83
N HIS A 60 9.71 -3.79 -6.48
CA HIS A 60 9.87 -4.91 -7.40
C HIS A 60 8.61 -5.79 -7.38
N VAL A 61 8.08 -6.10 -8.56
CA VAL A 61 7.00 -7.06 -8.77
C VAL A 61 7.45 -8.02 -9.86
N GLY A 62 7.89 -9.21 -9.48
CA GLY A 62 8.58 -10.11 -10.42
C GLY A 62 9.82 -9.42 -11.01
N GLU A 63 9.87 -9.27 -12.33
CA GLU A 63 10.95 -8.57 -13.05
C GLU A 63 10.70 -7.06 -13.18
N GLN A 64 9.52 -6.55 -12.85
CA GLN A 64 9.17 -5.15 -13.04
C GLN A 64 9.63 -4.28 -11.88
N ASN A 65 10.12 -3.09 -12.21
CA ASN A 65 10.57 -2.09 -11.25
C ASN A 65 9.67 -0.86 -11.31
N TYR A 66 9.36 -0.29 -10.15
CA TYR A 66 8.58 0.95 -10.01
C TYR A 66 9.24 1.87 -9.00
N LEU A 67 9.17 3.17 -9.25
CA LEU A 67 9.42 4.19 -8.24
C LEU A 67 8.08 4.75 -7.79
N THR A 68 7.81 4.65 -6.50
CA THR A 68 6.56 5.14 -5.92
C THR A 68 6.85 6.24 -4.91
N TYR A 69 6.22 7.39 -5.10
CA TYR A 69 6.18 8.46 -4.11
C TYR A 69 4.74 8.64 -3.62
N LYS A 70 4.56 8.61 -2.31
CA LYS A 70 3.30 8.94 -1.65
C LYS A 70 3.51 10.18 -0.79
N GLY A 71 2.71 11.22 -1.06
CA GLY A 71 2.75 12.48 -0.33
C GLY A 71 2.20 12.39 1.10
N PRO A 72 2.20 13.51 1.84
CA PRO A 72 1.61 13.57 3.18
C PRO A 72 0.14 13.13 3.17
N VAL A 73 -0.28 12.46 4.24
CA VAL A 73 -1.69 12.09 4.43
C VAL A 73 -2.52 13.34 4.72
N ILE A 74 -3.63 13.50 4.01
CA ILE A 74 -4.52 14.67 4.07
C ILE A 74 -5.88 14.38 4.73
N ASP A 75 -6.12 13.16 5.20
CA ASP A 75 -7.37 12.73 5.83
C ASP A 75 -7.10 12.06 7.19
N THR A 76 -8.00 12.22 8.14
CA THR A 76 -7.85 11.68 9.50
C THR A 76 -8.42 10.27 9.67
N GLU A 77 -9.30 9.82 8.78
CA GLU A 77 -10.01 8.55 8.89
C GLU A 77 -9.42 7.48 7.94
N THR A 78 -9.00 7.91 6.73
CA THR A 78 -8.35 7.07 5.72
C THR A 78 -6.93 7.54 5.45
N LYS A 79 -6.15 6.74 4.73
CA LYS A 79 -4.86 7.19 4.17
C LYS A 79 -5.11 7.80 2.79
N THR A 80 -5.74 8.97 2.77
CA THR A 80 -5.92 9.72 1.54
C THR A 80 -4.70 10.60 1.29
N ARG A 81 -4.05 10.40 0.15
CA ARG A 81 -2.85 11.15 -0.23
C ARG A 81 -2.60 11.11 -1.74
N ARG A 82 -1.79 12.06 -2.21
CA ARG A 82 -1.29 12.01 -3.57
C ARG A 82 -0.34 10.83 -3.74
N GLU A 83 -0.53 10.04 -4.80
CA GLU A 83 0.42 9.02 -5.21
C GLU A 83 0.95 9.29 -6.61
N ILE A 84 2.22 9.00 -6.81
CA ILE A 84 2.89 8.98 -8.11
C ILE A 84 3.67 7.68 -8.18
N GLU A 85 3.29 6.80 -9.11
CA GLU A 85 4.04 5.59 -9.40
C GLU A 85 4.50 5.62 -10.86
N VAL A 86 5.77 5.34 -11.08
CA VAL A 86 6.40 5.35 -12.39
C VAL A 86 7.08 4.02 -12.63
N ALA A 87 6.67 3.32 -13.69
CA ALA A 87 7.34 2.11 -14.12
C ALA A 87 8.74 2.44 -14.66
N ALA A 88 9.72 1.63 -14.28
CA ALA A 88 11.07 1.66 -14.80
C ALA A 88 11.34 0.40 -15.64
N ALA A 89 12.48 0.37 -16.33
CA ALA A 89 12.87 -0.82 -17.07
C ALA A 89 13.03 -2.03 -16.12
N SER A 90 12.72 -3.20 -16.64
CA SER A 90 12.71 -4.45 -15.88
C SER A 90 14.12 -4.93 -15.52
N GLY A 91 14.18 -5.82 -14.55
CA GLY A 91 15.36 -6.61 -14.20
C GLY A 91 16.23 -6.01 -13.08
N PRO A 92 17.10 -6.85 -12.51
CA PRO A 92 17.89 -6.48 -11.33
C PRO A 92 18.97 -5.43 -11.61
N THR A 93 19.46 -5.36 -12.84
CA THR A 93 20.46 -4.35 -13.24
C THR A 93 19.87 -2.94 -13.16
N THR A 94 18.65 -2.74 -13.68
CA THR A 94 17.95 -1.44 -13.58
C THR A 94 17.67 -1.08 -12.13
N ALA A 95 17.23 -2.05 -11.34
CA ALA A 95 16.98 -1.84 -9.91
C ALA A 95 18.25 -1.35 -9.18
N ALA A 96 19.38 -1.99 -9.43
CA ALA A 96 20.67 -1.59 -8.84
C ALA A 96 21.08 -0.17 -9.29
N GLN A 97 20.92 0.17 -10.57
CA GLN A 97 21.23 1.49 -11.10
C GLN A 97 20.30 2.58 -10.52
N LEU A 98 19.01 2.31 -10.35
CA LEU A 98 18.07 3.22 -9.69
C LEU A 98 18.48 3.47 -8.25
N LEU A 99 18.81 2.41 -7.49
CA LEU A 99 19.27 2.55 -6.12
C LEU A 99 20.57 3.33 -6.02
N ASP A 100 21.55 3.06 -6.89
CA ASP A 100 22.82 3.79 -6.95
C ASP A 100 22.60 5.28 -7.24
N MET A 101 21.73 5.59 -8.22
CA MET A 101 21.36 6.97 -8.53
C MET A 101 20.71 7.65 -7.31
N MET A 102 19.76 7.01 -6.63
CA MET A 102 19.08 7.59 -5.46
C MET A 102 20.06 7.80 -4.30
N THR A 103 20.95 6.86 -4.04
CA THR A 103 21.95 7.00 -2.98
C THR A 103 22.98 8.10 -3.31
N SER A 104 23.36 8.23 -4.58
CA SER A 104 24.20 9.34 -5.05
C SER A 104 23.53 10.70 -4.87
N LEU A 105 22.21 10.78 -4.93
CA LEU A 105 21.41 11.97 -4.63
C LEU A 105 21.16 12.18 -3.12
N GLY A 106 21.72 11.30 -2.27
CA GLY A 106 21.65 11.41 -0.82
C GLY A 106 20.46 10.70 -0.16
N PHE A 107 19.64 9.98 -0.92
CA PHE A 107 18.62 9.12 -0.31
C PHE A 107 19.28 7.93 0.39
N ARG A 108 18.69 7.46 1.47
CA ARG A 108 19.25 6.34 2.25
C ARG A 108 18.20 5.23 2.40
N PRO A 109 18.57 3.94 2.13
CA PRO A 109 17.71 2.81 2.48
C PRO A 109 17.41 2.81 3.98
N VAL A 110 16.14 2.61 4.34
CA VAL A 110 15.68 2.58 5.74
C VAL A 110 15.04 1.26 6.13
N GLY A 111 14.61 0.46 5.17
CA GLY A 111 14.06 -0.85 5.42
C GLY A 111 13.38 -1.44 4.19
N GLU A 112 13.04 -2.70 4.28
CA GLU A 112 12.42 -3.45 3.20
C GLU A 112 11.14 -4.12 3.69
N VAL A 113 10.10 -4.10 2.87
CA VAL A 113 8.86 -4.86 3.08
C VAL A 113 8.74 -5.90 1.98
N VAL A 114 8.64 -7.17 2.36
CA VAL A 114 8.42 -8.29 1.45
C VAL A 114 7.02 -8.83 1.71
N LYS A 115 6.24 -9.00 0.66
CA LYS A 115 4.87 -9.50 0.79
C LYS A 115 4.43 -10.28 -0.45
N ARG A 116 3.49 -11.18 -0.24
CA ARG A 116 2.70 -11.80 -1.29
C ARG A 116 1.33 -11.15 -1.32
N ARG A 117 0.97 -10.53 -2.44
CA ARG A 117 -0.27 -9.76 -2.64
C ARG A 117 -1.20 -10.51 -3.59
N THR A 118 -2.45 -10.68 -3.19
CA THR A 118 -3.50 -11.19 -4.08
C THR A 118 -4.51 -10.06 -4.34
N PRO A 119 -4.53 -9.46 -5.55
CA PRO A 119 -5.45 -8.38 -5.87
C PRO A 119 -6.82 -8.92 -6.31
N PHE A 120 -7.87 -8.14 -6.01
CA PHE A 120 -9.24 -8.30 -6.50
C PHE A 120 -9.75 -6.95 -6.96
N HIS A 121 -10.43 -6.89 -8.08
CA HIS A 121 -11.05 -5.67 -8.58
C HIS A 121 -12.56 -5.74 -8.47
N LEU A 122 -13.17 -4.70 -7.93
CA LEU A 122 -14.60 -4.55 -7.73
C LEU A 122 -15.06 -3.18 -8.23
N TRP A 123 -16.03 -3.15 -9.14
CA TRP A 123 -16.70 -1.90 -9.48
C TRP A 123 -17.84 -1.64 -8.50
N ARG A 124 -17.78 -0.53 -7.77
CA ARG A 124 -18.78 -0.23 -6.73
C ARG A 124 -19.06 1.28 -6.63
N GLN A 125 -20.36 1.65 -6.67
CA GLN A 125 -20.80 3.04 -6.48
C GLN A 125 -20.08 4.08 -7.36
N GLY A 126 -19.74 3.69 -8.60
CA GLY A 126 -18.99 4.55 -9.52
C GLY A 126 -17.48 4.58 -9.31
N HIS A 127 -16.95 3.77 -8.41
CA HIS A 127 -15.51 3.62 -8.14
C HIS A 127 -15.00 2.24 -8.56
N GLU A 128 -13.81 2.21 -9.13
CA GLU A 128 -13.02 0.99 -9.23
C GLU A 128 -12.29 0.81 -7.90
N VAL A 129 -12.66 -0.22 -7.15
CA VAL A 129 -12.05 -0.54 -5.87
C VAL A 129 -11.11 -1.72 -6.05
N GLU A 130 -9.86 -1.54 -5.68
CA GLU A 130 -8.91 -2.64 -5.52
C GLU A 130 -8.98 -3.14 -4.08
N ILE A 131 -9.23 -4.44 -3.91
CA ILE A 131 -9.18 -5.14 -2.63
C ILE A 131 -7.95 -6.03 -2.70
N VAL A 132 -7.01 -5.87 -1.80
CA VAL A 132 -5.81 -6.70 -1.81
C VAL A 132 -5.67 -7.48 -0.52
N LEU A 133 -5.37 -8.77 -0.66
CA LEU A 133 -5.00 -9.63 0.46
C LEU A 133 -3.48 -9.74 0.49
N ASP A 134 -2.87 -9.21 1.53
CA ASP A 134 -1.42 -9.19 1.73
C ASP A 134 -0.99 -10.19 2.81
N GLU A 135 -0.07 -11.08 2.46
CA GLU A 135 0.74 -11.84 3.39
C GLU A 135 2.10 -11.14 3.52
N VAL A 136 2.31 -10.45 4.64
CA VAL A 136 3.50 -9.62 4.86
C VAL A 136 4.50 -10.35 5.74
N HIS A 137 5.70 -10.56 5.22
CA HIS A 137 6.75 -11.24 5.98
C HIS A 137 7.06 -10.49 7.28
N GLY A 138 7.01 -11.22 8.39
CA GLY A 138 7.25 -10.68 9.74
C GLY A 138 6.06 -9.96 10.39
N LEU A 139 4.92 -9.78 9.69
CA LEU A 139 3.73 -9.13 10.24
C LEU A 139 2.46 -9.99 10.20
N GLY A 140 2.36 -10.94 9.24
CA GLY A 140 1.16 -11.74 9.03
C GLY A 140 0.25 -11.17 7.94
N TRP A 141 -1.08 -11.29 8.11
CA TRP A 141 -2.06 -11.06 7.07
C TRP A 141 -2.80 -9.73 7.23
N PHE A 142 -3.06 -9.11 6.08
CA PHE A 142 -3.79 -7.85 6.01
C PHE A 142 -4.73 -7.85 4.81
N VAL A 143 -5.77 -7.03 4.88
CA VAL A 143 -6.53 -6.60 3.72
C VAL A 143 -6.42 -5.08 3.57
N GLU A 144 -6.19 -4.62 2.35
CA GLU A 144 -6.29 -3.20 2.00
C GLU A 144 -7.45 -3.00 1.03
N LEU A 145 -8.20 -1.93 1.22
CA LEU A 145 -9.22 -1.44 0.31
C LEU A 145 -8.70 -0.13 -0.26
N GLU A 146 -8.55 -0.06 -1.57
CA GLU A 146 -7.94 1.09 -2.23
C GLU A 146 -8.82 1.56 -3.39
N THR A 147 -8.89 2.86 -3.62
CA THR A 147 -9.48 3.43 -4.85
C THR A 147 -8.79 4.72 -5.21
N ILE A 148 -8.72 4.99 -6.51
CA ILE A 148 -8.15 6.22 -7.04
C ILE A 148 -9.27 7.17 -7.41
N THR A 149 -9.11 8.44 -7.03
CA THR A 149 -10.09 9.48 -7.30
C THR A 149 -9.43 10.83 -7.57
N ASP A 150 -10.21 11.80 -8.00
CA ASP A 150 -9.78 13.21 -8.04
C ASP A 150 -10.11 13.94 -6.72
N GLU A 151 -9.82 15.23 -6.66
CA GLU A 151 -10.07 16.04 -5.48
C GLU A 151 -11.54 16.11 -5.08
N THR A 152 -12.44 16.13 -6.05
CA THR A 152 -13.89 16.25 -5.83
C THR A 152 -14.54 14.95 -5.39
N GLY A 153 -14.00 13.82 -5.82
CA GLY A 153 -14.49 12.47 -5.50
C GLY A 153 -14.05 11.90 -4.15
N ARG A 154 -13.11 12.56 -3.43
CA ARG A 154 -12.50 11.99 -2.20
C ARG A 154 -13.52 11.59 -1.13
N VAL A 155 -14.56 12.39 -0.91
CA VAL A 155 -15.60 12.08 0.09
C VAL A 155 -16.37 10.84 -0.30
N ALA A 156 -16.84 10.77 -1.54
CA ALA A 156 -17.60 9.61 -2.04
C ALA A 156 -16.75 8.34 -2.06
N ALA A 157 -15.48 8.44 -2.47
CA ALA A 157 -14.54 7.33 -2.43
C ALA A 157 -14.33 6.78 -1.01
N ARG A 158 -14.13 7.68 -0.03
CA ARG A 158 -14.02 7.31 1.38
C ARG A 158 -15.26 6.60 1.89
N GLU A 159 -16.44 7.15 1.64
CA GLU A 159 -17.72 6.55 2.05
C GLU A 159 -17.91 5.16 1.43
N CYS A 160 -17.58 5.00 0.14
CA CYS A 160 -17.61 3.71 -0.54
C CYS A 160 -16.73 2.67 0.17
N LEU A 161 -15.49 3.02 0.54
CA LEU A 161 -14.59 2.10 1.24
C LEU A 161 -15.07 1.81 2.68
N PHE A 162 -15.63 2.77 3.39
CA PHE A 162 -16.20 2.54 4.72
C PHE A 162 -17.39 1.59 4.69
N GLU A 163 -18.30 1.75 3.71
CA GLU A 163 -19.42 0.83 3.55
C GLU A 163 -18.95 -0.58 3.20
N LEU A 164 -18.01 -0.70 2.25
CA LEU A 164 -17.43 -1.98 1.88
C LEU A 164 -16.75 -2.66 3.05
N SER A 165 -15.98 -1.91 3.86
CA SER A 165 -15.31 -2.46 5.04
C SER A 165 -16.29 -3.03 6.07
N ARG A 166 -17.43 -2.36 6.29
CA ARG A 166 -18.51 -2.84 7.19
C ARG A 166 -19.18 -4.10 6.65
N GLU A 167 -19.49 -4.13 5.37
CA GLU A 167 -20.12 -5.30 4.73
C GLU A 167 -19.18 -6.51 4.69
N LEU A 168 -17.88 -6.28 4.51
CA LEU A 168 -16.86 -7.33 4.64
C LEU A 168 -16.57 -7.72 6.10
N GLY A 169 -17.22 -7.05 7.08
CA GLY A 169 -17.03 -7.36 8.50
C GLY A 169 -15.63 -7.06 9.00
N LEU A 170 -14.93 -6.09 8.41
CA LEU A 170 -13.59 -5.70 8.81
C LEU A 170 -13.61 -4.89 10.12
N GLY A 171 -12.61 -5.11 10.95
CA GLY A 171 -12.50 -4.48 12.28
C GLY A 171 -11.98 -3.06 12.24
N LYS A 172 -11.08 -2.73 13.16
CA LYS A 172 -10.44 -1.42 13.23
C LYS A 172 -9.34 -1.31 12.19
N SER A 173 -9.33 -0.21 11.43
CA SER A 173 -8.28 0.06 10.44
C SER A 173 -6.93 0.36 11.12
N GLU A 174 -5.85 -0.11 10.48
CA GLU A 174 -4.45 0.15 10.84
C GLU A 174 -3.90 1.24 9.92
N ARG A 175 -3.50 2.36 10.49
CA ARG A 175 -3.02 3.51 9.72
C ARG A 175 -1.51 3.53 9.49
N ARG A 176 -0.73 2.76 10.27
CA ARG A 176 0.72 2.68 10.08
C ARG A 176 1.06 1.96 8.77
N SER A 177 2.12 2.38 8.10
CA SER A 177 2.66 1.63 6.96
C SER A 177 3.21 0.27 7.41
N TYR A 178 3.34 -0.70 6.49
CA TYR A 178 4.01 -1.98 6.83
C TYR A 178 5.43 -1.77 7.33
N LEU A 179 6.17 -0.85 6.72
CA LEU A 179 7.51 -0.52 7.21
C LEU A 179 7.47 -0.07 8.67
N ARG A 180 6.56 0.84 9.03
CA ARG A 180 6.44 1.33 10.41
C ARG A 180 6.04 0.22 11.38
N LEU A 181 5.19 -0.73 10.96
CA LEU A 181 4.85 -1.90 11.76
C LEU A 181 6.05 -2.83 11.98
N LEU A 182 6.90 -3.02 10.96
CA LEU A 182 8.12 -3.84 11.06
C LEU A 182 9.19 -3.21 11.93
N LEU A 183 9.33 -1.87 11.88
CA LEU A 183 10.36 -1.15 12.63
C LEU A 183 9.97 -0.89 14.10
N GLY A 184 8.68 -1.08 14.46
CA GLY A 184 8.15 -0.68 15.75
C GLY A 184 7.82 0.82 15.82
N ASP A 185 7.22 1.24 16.94
CA ASP A 185 6.71 2.61 17.09
C ASP A 185 7.77 3.64 17.54
N ASP A 186 9.04 3.26 17.68
CA ASP A 186 10.09 4.19 18.11
C ASP A 186 10.85 4.82 16.94
N PRO A 187 10.54 6.09 16.58
CA PRO A 187 11.23 6.81 15.52
C PRO A 187 12.63 7.31 15.94
N HIS A 188 13.04 7.14 17.21
CA HIS A 188 14.24 7.75 17.78
C HIS A 188 15.38 6.78 18.11
N GLU A 189 15.21 5.47 17.98
CA GLU A 189 16.27 4.49 18.30
C GLU A 189 17.20 4.09 17.13
N ARG A 190 17.32 4.90 16.08
CA ARG A 190 18.27 4.61 14.98
C ARG A 190 19.04 5.80 14.51
#